data_11b6f75ea4593f8345ace07e50d4703d
#
_entry.id   11b6f75ea4593f8345ace07e50d4703d
#
_cell.length_a   1.000
_cell.length_b   1.000
_cell.length_c   1.000
_cell.angle_alpha   90.00
_cell.angle_beta   90.00
_cell.angle_gamma   90.00
#
_symmetry.space_group_name_H-M   'P 1'
#
loop_
_entity.id
_entity.type
_entity.pdbx_description
1 polymer ?
#
loop_
_entity_poly.entity_id
_entity_poly.type
_entity_poly.pdbx_seq_one_letter_code
_entity_poly.pdbx_strand_id
1 'polypeptide(L)'
;HLFHGLSGDVNSEYMRRTANVLVACGYEVWLINHRGCGEGEGLARGLYHSGKTEDMQAVLAHSRAAQCGDDLKHVVLGFSLSANVALLLSANHLRPAPDGVIAINPPMDLASAARDIHTGLNRIYELRFLRRLCAAMKSRRSAGLLEAPLAVTATMSLAEFDDVVTAPLGGFESGQDYYARCSTFERLQEIKIPTVIITTRDDPFVSGRKLGSLAHSPFVHPHIENSGGHVGYLTRGRHPLSWERWLDGAISHYMHELLAEMKS
;
A
#
# COMPACT_ATOMS: atom_id res chain seq x y z
N HIS A 1 5.57 -3.52 -10.67
CA HIS A 1 4.32 -4.04 -10.14
C HIS A 1 3.66 -2.99 -9.27
N LEU A 2 2.49 -2.48 -9.67
CA LEU A 2 1.76 -1.44 -8.96
C LEU A 2 0.60 -2.05 -8.16
N PHE A 3 0.58 -1.79 -6.84
CA PHE A 3 -0.45 -2.26 -5.92
C PHE A 3 -1.22 -1.09 -5.32
N HIS A 4 -2.54 -1.14 -5.40
CA HIS A 4 -3.42 -0.08 -4.89
C HIS A 4 -3.58 -0.10 -3.37
N GLY A 5 -4.01 1.03 -2.80
CA GLY A 5 -4.32 1.16 -1.38
C GLY A 5 -5.67 0.55 -0.98
N LEU A 6 -6.02 0.70 0.30
CA LEU A 6 -7.29 0.22 0.85
C LEU A 6 -8.49 0.71 0.04
N SER A 7 -9.38 -0.20 -0.31
CA SER A 7 -10.60 0.06 -1.08
C SER A 7 -10.38 0.65 -2.48
N GLY A 8 -9.18 0.55 -3.04
CA GLY A 8 -8.87 0.89 -4.43
C GLY A 8 -9.04 -0.30 -5.36
N ASP A 9 -8.68 -0.08 -6.62
CA ASP A 9 -8.52 -1.07 -7.69
C ASP A 9 -7.57 -0.54 -8.76
N VAL A 10 -7.31 -1.31 -9.81
CA VAL A 10 -6.44 -0.91 -10.94
C VAL A 10 -6.98 0.30 -11.72
N ASN A 11 -8.28 0.59 -11.63
CA ASN A 11 -8.92 1.72 -12.29
C ASN A 11 -8.84 3.02 -11.46
N SER A 12 -8.32 2.96 -10.24
CA SER A 12 -8.10 4.15 -9.41
C SER A 12 -7.22 5.15 -10.16
N GLU A 13 -7.57 6.45 -10.10
CA GLU A 13 -6.91 7.51 -10.88
C GLU A 13 -5.38 7.52 -10.68
N TYR A 14 -4.93 7.40 -9.44
CA TYR A 14 -3.50 7.40 -9.12
C TYR A 14 -2.78 6.17 -9.71
N MET A 15 -3.41 4.99 -9.74
CA MET A 15 -2.86 3.78 -10.34
C MET A 15 -2.63 3.95 -11.84
N ARG A 16 -3.68 4.38 -12.55
CA ARG A 16 -3.62 4.60 -14.01
C ARG A 16 -2.62 5.68 -14.40
N ARG A 17 -2.58 6.77 -13.64
CA ARG A 17 -1.65 7.88 -13.87
C ARG A 17 -0.20 7.42 -13.67
N THR A 18 0.11 6.76 -12.57
CA THR A 18 1.44 6.20 -12.30
C THR A 18 1.86 5.22 -13.37
N ALA A 19 0.95 4.33 -13.80
CA ALA A 19 1.24 3.40 -14.89
C ALA A 19 1.62 4.14 -16.19
N ASN A 20 0.86 5.17 -16.57
CA ASN A 20 1.15 5.97 -17.76
C ASN A 20 2.54 6.66 -17.68
N VAL A 21 2.90 7.19 -16.51
CA VAL A 21 4.22 7.81 -16.29
C VAL A 21 5.33 6.77 -16.50
N LEU A 22 5.20 5.61 -15.87
CA LEU A 22 6.23 4.57 -15.95
C LEU A 22 6.34 3.95 -17.35
N VAL A 23 5.21 3.73 -18.02
CA VAL A 23 5.20 3.25 -19.42
C VAL A 23 5.86 4.27 -20.35
N ALA A 24 5.61 5.57 -20.15
CA ALA A 24 6.27 6.63 -20.92
C ALA A 24 7.80 6.68 -20.68
N CYS A 25 8.26 6.19 -19.53
CA CYS A 25 9.68 6.01 -19.23
C CYS A 25 10.27 4.69 -19.78
N GLY A 26 9.48 3.89 -20.49
CA GLY A 26 9.93 2.63 -21.10
C GLY A 26 9.87 1.39 -20.20
N TYR A 27 9.18 1.47 -19.05
CA TYR A 27 9.01 0.32 -18.16
C TYR A 27 7.81 -0.52 -18.55
N GLU A 28 7.91 -1.84 -18.37
CA GLU A 28 6.76 -2.73 -18.35
C GLU A 28 6.04 -2.56 -17.01
N VAL A 29 4.71 -2.38 -17.06
CA VAL A 29 3.91 -2.09 -15.87
C VAL A 29 2.80 -3.10 -15.69
N TRP A 30 2.80 -3.76 -14.54
CA TRP A 30 1.75 -4.67 -14.09
C TRP A 30 0.88 -3.96 -13.08
N LEU A 31 -0.40 -3.76 -13.42
CA LEU A 31 -1.42 -3.23 -12.51
C LEU A 31 -2.12 -4.37 -11.80
N ILE A 32 -2.04 -4.44 -10.48
CA ILE A 32 -2.52 -5.58 -9.70
C ILE A 32 -3.73 -5.18 -8.86
N ASN A 33 -4.84 -5.91 -9.03
CA ASN A 33 -5.94 -5.91 -8.07
C ASN A 33 -5.62 -6.84 -6.90
N HIS A 34 -5.80 -6.34 -5.67
CA HIS A 34 -5.83 -7.23 -4.52
C HIS A 34 -6.99 -8.22 -4.63
N ARG A 35 -6.86 -9.35 -3.94
CA ARG A 35 -7.91 -10.37 -3.88
C ARG A 35 -9.27 -9.76 -3.52
N GLY A 36 -10.27 -10.02 -4.33
CA GLY A 36 -11.62 -9.51 -4.17
C GLY A 36 -11.79 -8.03 -4.42
N CYS A 37 -10.89 -7.40 -5.17
CA CYS A 37 -11.02 -6.02 -5.63
C CYS A 37 -11.12 -5.95 -7.14
N GLY A 38 -11.83 -4.93 -7.66
CA GLY A 38 -12.03 -4.75 -9.09
C GLY A 38 -12.61 -5.99 -9.76
N GLU A 39 -12.03 -6.42 -10.86
CA GLU A 39 -12.47 -7.64 -11.59
C GLU A 39 -12.22 -8.95 -10.81
N GLY A 40 -11.42 -8.90 -9.73
CA GLY A 40 -11.22 -10.02 -8.81
C GLY A 40 -12.34 -10.16 -7.76
N GLU A 41 -13.40 -9.34 -7.81
CA GLU A 41 -14.52 -9.44 -6.89
C GLU A 41 -15.24 -10.80 -7.04
N GLY A 42 -15.52 -11.45 -5.92
CA GLY A 42 -16.16 -12.76 -5.92
C GLY A 42 -15.25 -13.96 -6.22
N LEU A 43 -13.98 -13.77 -6.54
CA LEU A 43 -13.06 -14.86 -6.88
C LEU A 43 -12.28 -15.41 -5.67
N ALA A 44 -12.16 -14.65 -4.58
CA ALA A 44 -11.35 -15.04 -3.43
C ALA A 44 -12.17 -15.09 -2.13
N ARG A 45 -12.03 -16.16 -1.35
CA ARG A 45 -12.67 -16.29 -0.03
C ARG A 45 -12.05 -15.35 0.99
N GLY A 46 -10.72 -15.28 1.06
CA GLY A 46 -10.01 -14.44 2.02
C GLY A 46 -10.02 -12.96 1.66
N LEU A 47 -9.65 -12.13 2.64
CA LEU A 47 -9.47 -10.68 2.48
C LEU A 47 -8.01 -10.34 2.19
N TYR A 48 -7.77 -9.20 1.55
CA TYR A 48 -6.47 -8.54 1.61
C TYR A 48 -6.40 -7.64 2.87
N HIS A 49 -5.23 -7.54 3.43
CA HIS A 49 -4.94 -6.71 4.61
C HIS A 49 -3.45 -6.35 4.63
N SER A 50 -3.03 -5.46 5.53
CA SER A 50 -1.65 -4.94 5.59
C SER A 50 -0.57 -5.99 5.85
N GLY A 51 -0.93 -7.21 6.21
CA GLY A 51 0.00 -8.33 6.38
C GLY A 51 -0.02 -9.36 5.25
N LYS A 52 -0.81 -9.16 4.18
CA LYS A 52 -1.02 -10.18 3.13
C LYS A 52 0.10 -10.16 2.08
N THR A 53 1.30 -10.57 2.51
CA THR A 53 2.51 -10.60 1.67
C THR A 53 2.48 -11.70 0.61
N GLU A 54 1.76 -12.80 0.85
CA GLU A 54 1.71 -13.96 -0.05
C GLU A 54 1.12 -13.62 -1.42
N ASP A 55 0.23 -12.63 -1.48
CA ASP A 55 -0.33 -12.17 -2.76
C ASP A 55 0.72 -11.47 -3.61
N MET A 56 1.55 -10.61 -2.99
CA MET A 56 2.67 -9.99 -3.69
C MET A 56 3.71 -11.02 -4.13
N GLN A 57 4.00 -12.01 -3.29
CA GLN A 57 4.91 -13.10 -3.64
C GLN A 57 4.38 -13.90 -4.83
N ALA A 58 3.08 -14.22 -4.87
CA ALA A 58 2.46 -14.94 -5.99
C ALA A 58 2.56 -14.13 -7.29
N VAL A 59 2.34 -12.82 -7.26
CA VAL A 59 2.50 -11.93 -8.42
C VAL A 59 3.95 -11.90 -8.88
N LEU A 60 4.91 -11.75 -7.97
CA LEU A 60 6.34 -11.74 -8.30
C LEU A 60 6.80 -13.08 -8.88
N ALA A 61 6.33 -14.21 -8.33
CA ALA A 61 6.62 -15.53 -8.87
C ALA A 61 6.08 -15.68 -10.29
N HIS A 62 4.83 -15.26 -10.51
CA HIS A 62 4.18 -15.35 -11.81
C HIS A 62 4.86 -14.46 -12.86
N SER A 63 5.16 -13.19 -12.52
CA SER A 63 5.81 -12.27 -13.45
C SER A 63 7.22 -12.74 -13.82
N ARG A 64 8.00 -13.24 -12.85
CA ARG A 64 9.33 -13.81 -13.14
C ARG A 64 9.27 -15.03 -14.05
N ALA A 65 8.26 -15.88 -13.88
CA ALA A 65 8.06 -17.05 -14.74
C ALA A 65 7.53 -16.70 -16.14
N ALA A 66 6.78 -15.62 -16.27
CA ALA A 66 6.20 -15.17 -17.55
C ALA A 66 7.19 -14.42 -18.44
N GLN A 67 8.30 -13.94 -17.89
CA GLN A 67 9.27 -13.12 -18.61
C GLN A 67 10.38 -13.97 -19.24
N CYS A 68 10.74 -13.61 -20.45
CA CYS A 68 11.90 -14.18 -21.15
C CYS A 68 13.11 -13.28 -20.92
N GLY A 69 14.03 -13.67 -20.04
CA GLY A 69 15.29 -12.98 -19.78
C GLY A 69 15.66 -12.94 -18.30
N ASP A 70 16.87 -13.33 -17.97
CA ASP A 70 17.33 -13.51 -16.58
C ASP A 70 17.67 -12.21 -15.84
N ASP A 71 17.76 -11.05 -16.53
CA ASP A 71 18.27 -9.79 -15.97
C ASP A 71 17.21 -8.72 -15.64
N LEU A 72 15.92 -9.05 -15.80
CA LEU A 72 14.87 -8.06 -15.52
C LEU A 72 14.69 -7.83 -14.01
N LYS A 73 14.69 -6.55 -13.62
CA LYS A 73 14.47 -6.15 -12.24
C LYS A 73 12.99 -5.95 -11.96
N HIS A 74 12.51 -6.51 -10.86
CA HIS A 74 11.12 -6.44 -10.41
C HIS A 74 10.99 -5.46 -9.26
N VAL A 75 10.50 -4.26 -9.53
CA VAL A 75 10.22 -3.25 -8.52
C VAL A 75 8.74 -3.31 -8.13
N VAL A 76 8.47 -3.32 -6.82
CA VAL A 76 7.12 -3.17 -6.27
C VAL A 76 6.90 -1.72 -5.88
N LEU A 77 5.84 -1.12 -6.42
CA LEU A 77 5.35 0.19 -6.04
C LEU A 77 3.99 0.02 -5.36
N GLY A 78 3.95 0.33 -4.08
CA GLY A 78 2.75 0.20 -3.25
C GLY A 78 2.24 1.56 -2.78
N PHE A 79 0.91 1.70 -2.75
CA PHE A 79 0.23 2.88 -2.22
C PHE A 79 -0.45 2.54 -0.89
N SER A 80 -0.24 3.37 0.14
CA SER A 80 -0.92 3.24 1.43
C SER A 80 -0.79 1.82 2.02
N LEU A 81 -1.88 1.09 2.21
CA LEU A 81 -1.87 -0.29 2.69
C LEU A 81 -0.84 -1.17 1.96
N SER A 82 -0.80 -1.12 0.65
CA SER A 82 0.13 -1.93 -0.15
C SER A 82 1.59 -1.52 0.02
N ALA A 83 1.84 -0.25 0.31
CA ALA A 83 3.18 0.22 0.66
C ALA A 83 3.68 -0.46 1.94
N ASN A 84 2.82 -0.57 2.96
CA ASN A 84 3.17 -1.30 4.18
C ASN A 84 3.37 -2.81 3.91
N VAL A 85 2.54 -3.45 3.06
CA VAL A 85 2.73 -4.87 2.69
C VAL A 85 4.08 -5.08 2.00
N ALA A 86 4.49 -4.19 1.10
CA ALA A 86 5.78 -4.27 0.42
C ALA A 86 6.97 -4.11 1.39
N LEU A 87 6.87 -3.18 2.35
CA LEU A 87 7.86 -3.03 3.42
C LEU A 87 7.93 -4.28 4.31
N LEU A 88 6.77 -4.85 4.68
CA LEU A 88 6.72 -6.07 5.50
C LEU A 88 7.32 -7.28 4.78
N LEU A 89 7.02 -7.44 3.49
CA LEU A 89 7.61 -8.48 2.64
C LEU A 89 9.14 -8.38 2.63
N SER A 90 9.66 -7.15 2.51
CA SER A 90 11.09 -6.87 2.46
C SER A 90 11.78 -7.08 3.81
N ALA A 91 11.17 -6.63 4.91
CA ALA A 91 11.70 -6.79 6.27
C ALA A 91 11.70 -8.25 6.72
N ASN A 92 10.71 -9.03 6.32
CA ASN A 92 10.64 -10.46 6.62
C ASN A 92 11.55 -11.33 5.74
N HIS A 93 12.25 -10.76 4.77
CA HIS A 93 13.09 -11.47 3.80
C HIS A 93 12.37 -12.63 3.09
N LEU A 94 11.05 -12.48 2.88
CA LEU A 94 10.23 -13.51 2.24
C LEU A 94 10.57 -13.65 0.76
N ARG A 95 10.45 -14.86 0.23
CA ARG A 95 10.75 -15.17 -1.17
C ARG A 95 9.53 -15.68 -1.93
N PRO A 96 9.36 -15.35 -3.22
CA PRO A 96 10.18 -14.39 -3.97
C PRO A 96 10.02 -12.96 -3.44
N ALA A 97 11.12 -12.21 -3.41
CA ALA A 97 11.18 -10.81 -3.01
C ALA A 97 11.26 -9.90 -4.25
N PRO A 98 10.83 -8.64 -4.18
CA PRO A 98 11.16 -7.64 -5.19
C PRO A 98 12.66 -7.32 -5.16
N ASP A 99 13.17 -6.79 -6.28
CA ASP A 99 14.55 -6.28 -6.33
C ASP A 99 14.65 -4.88 -5.72
N GLY A 100 13.54 -4.13 -5.68
CA GLY A 100 13.41 -2.85 -5.00
C GLY A 100 11.97 -2.47 -4.70
N VAL A 101 11.78 -1.50 -3.83
CA VAL A 101 10.45 -1.03 -3.37
C VAL A 101 10.35 0.49 -3.44
N ILE A 102 9.21 0.99 -3.94
CA ILE A 102 8.76 2.37 -3.74
C ILE A 102 7.47 2.33 -2.91
N ALA A 103 7.55 2.74 -1.66
CA ALA A 103 6.44 2.74 -0.70
C ALA A 103 5.88 4.15 -0.54
N ILE A 104 4.64 4.38 -0.97
CA ILE A 104 4.00 5.71 -0.96
C ILE A 104 2.96 5.77 0.16
N ASN A 105 3.15 6.69 1.12
CA ASN A 105 2.33 6.90 2.31
C ASN A 105 2.02 5.58 3.06
N PRO A 106 3.01 4.75 3.42
CA PRO A 106 2.78 3.50 4.13
C PRO A 106 2.26 3.75 5.55
N PRO A 107 1.15 3.13 5.98
CA PRO A 107 0.71 3.13 7.37
C PRO A 107 1.58 2.17 8.20
N MET A 108 2.84 2.56 8.44
CA MET A 108 3.84 1.71 9.10
C MET A 108 3.49 1.37 10.56
N ASP A 109 2.82 2.28 11.26
CA ASP A 109 2.21 2.07 12.58
C ASP A 109 0.68 1.97 12.39
N LEU A 110 0.18 0.74 12.20
CA LEU A 110 -1.23 0.49 11.91
C LEU A 110 -2.16 0.93 13.05
N ALA A 111 -1.73 0.74 14.29
CA ALA A 111 -2.51 1.14 15.46
C ALA A 111 -2.66 2.66 15.54
N SER A 112 -1.59 3.42 15.26
CA SER A 112 -1.65 4.88 15.17
C SER A 112 -2.51 5.33 14.01
N ALA A 113 -2.35 4.73 12.82
CA ALA A 113 -3.14 5.08 11.64
C ALA A 113 -4.65 4.86 11.87
N ALA A 114 -5.04 3.74 12.53
CA ALA A 114 -6.43 3.45 12.88
C ALA A 114 -7.00 4.43 13.91
N ARG A 115 -6.20 4.93 14.84
CA ARG A 115 -6.62 5.99 15.77
C ARG A 115 -6.75 7.35 15.08
N ASP A 116 -5.76 7.71 14.27
CA ASP A 116 -5.69 9.03 13.64
C ASP A 116 -6.80 9.22 12.61
N ILE A 117 -7.14 8.17 11.83
CA ILE A 117 -8.27 8.22 10.88
C ILE A 117 -9.64 8.36 11.59
N HIS A 118 -9.75 7.89 12.83
CA HIS A 118 -10.98 8.01 13.64
C HIS A 118 -11.15 9.41 14.24
N THR A 119 -10.17 10.31 14.13
CA THR A 119 -10.12 11.60 14.85
C THR A 119 -10.59 12.76 13.97
N GLY A 120 -11.50 13.58 14.51
CA GLY A 120 -11.91 14.85 13.90
C GLY A 120 -12.46 14.70 12.47
N LEU A 121 -11.98 15.54 11.55
CA LEU A 121 -12.41 15.53 10.14
C LEU A 121 -11.93 14.29 9.36
N ASN A 122 -10.94 13.57 9.87
CA ASN A 122 -10.45 12.34 9.22
C ASN A 122 -11.51 11.24 9.18
N ARG A 123 -12.52 11.30 10.05
CA ARG A 123 -13.68 10.40 10.01
C ARG A 123 -14.41 10.39 8.67
N ILE A 124 -14.27 11.42 7.85
CA ILE A 124 -14.84 11.45 6.49
C ILE A 124 -14.13 10.38 5.63
N TYR A 125 -12.82 10.25 5.75
CA TYR A 125 -12.04 9.21 5.08
C TYR A 125 -12.39 7.82 5.63
N GLU A 126 -12.47 7.68 6.95
CA GLU A 126 -12.85 6.44 7.61
C GLU A 126 -14.22 5.94 7.14
N LEU A 127 -15.24 6.80 7.15
CA LEU A 127 -16.58 6.46 6.66
C LEU A 127 -16.59 6.03 5.19
N ARG A 128 -15.75 6.65 4.36
CA ARG A 128 -15.61 6.26 2.95
C ARG A 128 -15.02 4.86 2.82
N PHE A 129 -13.98 4.54 3.60
CA PHE A 129 -13.38 3.21 3.61
C PHE A 129 -14.36 2.16 4.14
N LEU A 130 -15.00 2.42 5.27
CA LEU A 130 -15.96 1.50 5.86
C LEU A 130 -17.14 1.19 4.93
N ARG A 131 -17.69 2.19 4.24
CA ARG A 131 -18.76 1.94 3.25
C ARG A 131 -18.32 0.96 2.18
N ARG A 132 -17.11 1.08 1.67
CA ARG A 132 -16.57 0.18 0.65
C ARG A 132 -16.26 -1.20 1.21
N LEU A 133 -15.68 -1.27 2.41
CA LEU A 133 -15.40 -2.53 3.10
C LEU A 133 -16.71 -3.28 3.42
N CYS A 134 -17.73 -2.59 3.94
CA CYS A 134 -19.04 -3.17 4.19
C CYS A 134 -19.71 -3.67 2.89
N ALA A 135 -19.60 -2.93 1.79
CA ALA A 135 -20.10 -3.36 0.50
C ALA A 135 -19.38 -4.62 0.00
N ALA A 136 -18.05 -4.68 0.13
CA ALA A 136 -17.26 -5.85 -0.20
C ALA A 136 -17.64 -7.09 0.66
N MET A 137 -17.95 -6.88 1.95
CA MET A 137 -18.44 -7.96 2.82
C MET A 137 -19.82 -8.45 2.40
N LYS A 138 -20.71 -7.54 2.03
CA LYS A 138 -22.03 -7.90 1.48
C LYS A 138 -21.90 -8.72 0.20
N SER A 139 -21.08 -8.27 -0.75
CA SER A 139 -20.85 -8.97 -2.01
C SER A 139 -20.31 -10.39 -1.78
N ARG A 140 -19.31 -10.55 -0.91
CA ARG A 140 -18.76 -11.86 -0.54
C ARG A 140 -19.81 -12.78 0.09
N ARG A 141 -20.66 -12.24 0.96
CA ARG A 141 -21.76 -13.01 1.56
C ARG A 141 -22.76 -13.48 0.50
N SER A 142 -23.14 -12.58 -0.42
CA SER A 142 -24.07 -12.93 -1.51
C SER A 142 -23.48 -13.98 -2.46
N ALA A 143 -22.16 -14.00 -2.62
CA ALA A 143 -21.44 -15.00 -3.41
C ALA A 143 -21.16 -16.32 -2.66
N GLY A 144 -21.61 -16.46 -1.41
CA GLY A 144 -21.38 -17.67 -0.60
C GLY A 144 -19.92 -17.86 -0.16
N LEU A 145 -19.12 -16.79 -0.17
CA LEU A 145 -17.70 -16.82 0.19
C LEU A 145 -17.44 -16.58 1.69
N LEU A 146 -18.46 -16.21 2.45
CA LEU A 146 -18.40 -16.04 3.90
C LEU A 146 -19.37 -17.01 4.56
N GLU A 147 -18.85 -17.85 5.47
CA GLU A 147 -19.63 -18.89 6.16
C GLU A 147 -20.40 -18.34 7.35
N ALA A 148 -19.91 -17.31 8.02
CA ALA A 148 -20.55 -16.72 9.20
C ALA A 148 -21.06 -15.29 8.96
N PRO A 149 -22.17 -14.89 9.59
CA PRO A 149 -22.59 -13.50 9.59
C PRO A 149 -21.60 -12.68 10.43
N LEU A 150 -20.89 -11.75 9.78
CA LEU A 150 -20.07 -10.77 10.47
C LEU A 150 -20.95 -9.59 10.91
N ALA A 151 -20.82 -9.17 12.16
CA ALA A 151 -21.56 -8.04 12.73
C ALA A 151 -20.95 -6.71 12.22
N VAL A 152 -21.11 -6.42 10.93
CA VAL A 152 -20.57 -5.22 10.30
C VAL A 152 -21.64 -4.14 10.22
N THR A 153 -21.36 -2.98 10.81
CA THR A 153 -22.22 -1.79 10.75
C THR A 153 -21.47 -0.62 10.10
N ALA A 154 -22.22 0.26 9.43
CA ALA A 154 -21.63 1.47 8.82
C ALA A 154 -21.19 2.52 9.84
N THR A 155 -21.50 2.34 11.13
CA THR A 155 -21.19 3.26 12.23
C THR A 155 -19.96 2.86 13.03
N MET A 156 -19.43 1.64 12.81
CA MET A 156 -18.21 1.19 13.47
C MET A 156 -16.99 2.01 13.05
N SER A 157 -15.95 1.98 13.85
CA SER A 157 -14.63 2.48 13.47
C SER A 157 -13.87 1.46 12.61
N LEU A 158 -12.80 1.91 11.96
CA LEU A 158 -11.91 0.99 11.24
C LEU A 158 -11.25 -0.02 12.18
N ALA A 159 -10.92 0.42 13.41
CA ALA A 159 -10.36 -0.47 14.43
C ALA A 159 -11.34 -1.57 14.85
N GLU A 160 -12.62 -1.23 15.04
CA GLU A 160 -13.65 -2.24 15.32
C GLU A 160 -13.88 -3.17 14.13
N PHE A 161 -13.83 -2.66 12.90
CA PHE A 161 -13.89 -3.50 11.70
C PHE A 161 -12.69 -4.47 11.64
N ASP A 162 -11.50 -3.98 11.94
CA ASP A 162 -10.31 -4.83 11.93
C ASP A 162 -10.38 -5.91 13.01
N ASP A 163 -10.96 -5.61 14.17
CA ASP A 163 -11.12 -6.59 15.25
C ASP A 163 -12.15 -7.68 14.93
N VAL A 164 -13.31 -7.30 14.33
CA VAL A 164 -14.41 -8.27 14.09
C VAL A 164 -14.37 -8.90 12.70
N VAL A 165 -13.62 -8.35 11.76
CA VAL A 165 -13.55 -8.84 10.36
C VAL A 165 -12.14 -9.19 9.94
N THR A 166 -11.22 -8.19 9.93
CA THR A 166 -9.87 -8.38 9.38
C THR A 166 -9.09 -9.41 10.19
N ALA A 167 -9.12 -9.32 11.51
CA ALA A 167 -8.38 -10.21 12.39
C ALA A 167 -8.86 -11.67 12.28
N PRO A 168 -10.16 -12.00 12.47
CA PRO A 168 -10.61 -13.39 12.36
C PRO A 168 -10.41 -13.99 10.97
N LEU A 169 -10.69 -13.24 9.91
CA LEU A 169 -10.53 -13.72 8.53
C LEU A 169 -9.06 -13.75 8.07
N GLY A 170 -8.19 -12.98 8.72
CA GLY A 170 -6.75 -12.97 8.49
C GLY A 170 -5.95 -13.96 9.33
N GLY A 171 -6.60 -14.65 10.29
CA GLY A 171 -5.93 -15.58 11.20
C GLY A 171 -5.16 -14.90 12.34
N PHE A 172 -5.63 -13.74 12.79
CA PHE A 172 -5.12 -13.02 13.95
C PHE A 172 -6.06 -13.20 15.14
N GLU A 173 -5.53 -13.10 16.36
CA GLU A 173 -6.30 -13.23 17.59
C GLU A 173 -7.22 -12.03 17.85
N SER A 174 -6.79 -10.84 17.43
CA SER A 174 -7.50 -9.56 17.60
C SER A 174 -7.01 -8.52 16.58
N GLY A 175 -7.71 -7.39 16.48
CA GLY A 175 -7.24 -6.23 15.71
C GLY A 175 -5.88 -5.73 16.21
N GLN A 176 -5.63 -5.82 17.53
CA GLN A 176 -4.34 -5.43 18.11
C GLN A 176 -3.22 -6.40 17.73
N ASP A 177 -3.45 -7.71 17.72
CA ASP A 177 -2.50 -8.71 17.23
C ASP A 177 -2.21 -8.47 15.74
N TYR A 178 -3.24 -8.21 14.93
CA TYR A 178 -3.08 -7.81 13.54
C TYR A 178 -2.15 -6.60 13.39
N TYR A 179 -2.38 -5.53 14.15
CA TYR A 179 -1.54 -4.34 14.08
C TYR A 179 -0.10 -4.61 14.53
N ALA A 180 0.09 -5.35 15.61
CA ALA A 180 1.42 -5.68 16.12
C ALA A 180 2.24 -6.50 15.11
N ARG A 181 1.63 -7.50 14.48
CA ARG A 181 2.30 -8.41 13.54
C ARG A 181 2.51 -7.80 12.16
N CYS A 182 1.68 -6.83 11.75
CA CYS A 182 1.70 -6.28 10.39
C CYS A 182 2.27 -4.86 10.28
N SER A 183 2.55 -4.17 11.39
CA SER A 183 3.24 -2.89 11.38
C SER A 183 4.72 -3.05 11.01
N THR A 184 5.24 -2.07 10.27
CA THR A 184 6.64 -2.08 9.81
C THR A 184 7.50 -0.97 10.44
N PHE A 185 6.90 -0.16 11.30
CA PHE A 185 7.51 1.03 11.89
C PHE A 185 8.86 0.74 12.58
N GLU A 186 8.95 -0.34 13.37
CA GLU A 186 10.17 -0.72 14.08
C GLU A 186 11.07 -1.68 13.29
N ARG A 187 10.67 -2.01 12.06
CA ARG A 187 11.30 -3.06 11.25
C ARG A 187 12.07 -2.55 10.04
N LEU A 188 12.17 -1.23 9.88
CA LEU A 188 12.88 -0.63 8.73
C LEU A 188 14.39 -0.97 8.72
N GLN A 189 14.98 -1.30 9.85
CA GLN A 189 16.36 -1.74 9.96
C GLN A 189 16.61 -3.15 9.36
N GLU A 190 15.55 -3.96 9.25
CA GLU A 190 15.62 -5.32 8.73
C GLU A 190 15.64 -5.36 7.20
N ILE A 191 15.25 -4.28 6.52
CA ILE A 191 15.18 -4.22 5.05
C ILE A 191 16.57 -4.22 4.44
N LYS A 192 16.81 -5.12 3.47
CA LYS A 192 18.13 -5.33 2.82
C LYS A 192 18.08 -5.17 1.29
N ILE A 193 17.04 -4.53 0.78
CA ILE A 193 16.89 -4.22 -0.65
C ILE A 193 16.66 -2.73 -0.83
N PRO A 194 17.08 -2.12 -1.96
CA PRO A 194 16.84 -0.72 -2.24
C PRO A 194 15.37 -0.36 -2.08
N THR A 195 15.09 0.59 -1.20
CA THR A 195 13.72 0.94 -0.81
C THR A 195 13.58 2.44 -0.62
N VAL A 196 12.69 3.05 -1.37
CA VAL A 196 12.30 4.46 -1.19
C VAL A 196 10.96 4.54 -0.47
N ILE A 197 10.88 5.34 0.59
CA ILE A 197 9.63 5.63 1.30
C ILE A 197 9.28 7.09 1.05
N ILE A 198 8.19 7.35 0.34
CA ILE A 198 7.68 8.70 0.07
C ILE A 198 6.47 8.95 0.98
N THR A 199 6.52 10.01 1.78
CA THR A 199 5.44 10.39 2.69
C THR A 199 5.38 11.90 2.88
N THR A 200 4.34 12.40 3.58
CA THR A 200 4.19 13.81 3.89
C THR A 200 4.03 14.06 5.38
N ARG A 201 4.34 15.29 5.82
CA ARG A 201 4.14 15.72 7.21
C ARG A 201 2.67 16.02 7.52
N ASP A 202 1.89 16.34 6.50
CA ASP A 202 0.49 16.75 6.58
C ASP A 202 -0.48 15.62 6.20
N ASP A 203 0.01 14.38 6.04
CA ASP A 203 -0.88 13.23 5.87
C ASP A 203 -1.80 13.11 7.09
N PRO A 204 -3.12 13.11 6.90
CA PRO A 204 -4.06 13.21 8.01
C PRO A 204 -4.09 11.99 8.94
N PHE A 205 -3.66 10.82 8.47
CA PHE A 205 -3.69 9.57 9.26
C PHE A 205 -2.45 8.69 9.11
N VAL A 206 -1.52 9.06 8.21
CA VAL A 206 -0.23 8.36 8.03
C VAL A 206 0.90 9.38 8.15
N SER A 207 1.09 9.92 9.35
CA SER A 207 2.05 11.01 9.54
C SER A 207 3.49 10.57 9.31
N GLY A 208 4.13 11.17 8.30
CA GLY A 208 5.57 11.01 8.04
C GLY A 208 6.48 11.69 9.07
N ARG A 209 5.94 12.43 10.06
CA ARG A 209 6.73 13.20 11.03
C ARG A 209 7.71 12.35 11.82
N LYS A 210 7.32 11.14 12.17
CA LYS A 210 8.15 10.20 12.94
C LYS A 210 9.21 9.52 12.07
N LEU A 211 9.01 9.40 10.76
CA LEU A 211 9.90 8.66 9.86
C LEU A 211 11.33 9.24 9.85
N GLY A 212 11.47 10.56 9.89
CA GLY A 212 12.78 11.21 9.90
C GLY A 212 13.64 10.95 11.15
N SER A 213 13.04 10.46 12.23
CA SER A 213 13.74 10.09 13.47
C SER A 213 13.87 8.58 13.66
N LEU A 214 13.30 7.78 12.76
CA LEU A 214 13.40 6.32 12.86
C LEU A 214 14.76 5.81 12.41
N ALA A 215 15.26 4.86 13.16
CA ALA A 215 16.38 4.07 12.70
C ALA A 215 15.94 3.18 11.52
N HIS A 216 16.65 3.26 10.42
CA HIS A 216 16.42 2.46 9.23
C HIS A 216 17.73 1.89 8.69
N SER A 217 17.65 0.89 7.83
CA SER A 217 18.82 0.33 7.18
C SER A 217 19.39 1.29 6.14
N PRO A 218 20.66 1.11 5.72
CA PRO A 218 21.26 1.92 4.65
C PRO A 218 20.56 1.73 3.29
N PHE A 219 19.77 0.70 3.11
CA PHE A 219 19.00 0.45 1.90
C PHE A 219 17.66 1.20 1.86
N VAL A 220 17.27 1.85 2.96
CA VAL A 220 15.99 2.59 3.05
C VAL A 220 16.25 4.09 2.92
N HIS A 221 15.66 4.71 1.91
CA HIS A 221 15.79 6.13 1.58
C HIS A 221 14.45 6.84 1.84
N PRO A 222 14.25 7.46 3.03
CA PRO A 222 13.04 8.19 3.33
C PRO A 222 13.01 9.55 2.63
N HIS A 223 11.93 9.85 1.93
CA HIS A 223 11.61 11.16 1.38
C HIS A 223 10.34 11.71 2.04
N ILE A 224 10.48 12.84 2.73
CA ILE A 224 9.40 13.43 3.52
C ILE A 224 9.08 14.83 3.00
N GLU A 225 7.97 14.96 2.28
CA GLU A 225 7.46 16.25 1.85
C GLU A 225 6.75 17.00 2.99
N ASN A 226 6.74 18.32 2.94
CA ASN A 226 6.04 19.13 3.93
C ASN A 226 4.53 19.05 3.77
N SER A 227 4.05 18.96 2.53
CA SER A 227 2.64 18.91 2.18
C SER A 227 2.38 18.01 0.97
N GLY A 228 1.19 17.44 0.92
CA GLY A 228 0.79 16.51 -0.13
C GLY A 228 -0.42 15.69 0.27
N GLY A 229 -0.75 15.66 1.55
CA GLY A 229 -1.82 14.85 2.10
C GLY A 229 -1.60 13.36 1.85
N HIS A 230 -2.69 12.60 1.86
CA HIS A 230 -2.63 11.16 1.60
C HIS A 230 -2.70 10.88 0.09
N VAL A 231 -1.54 10.65 -0.55
CA VAL A 231 -1.40 10.31 -1.99
C VAL A 231 -1.75 11.46 -2.97
N GLY A 232 -2.05 12.67 -2.50
CA GLY A 232 -2.45 13.79 -3.35
C GLY A 232 -1.29 14.48 -4.07
N TYR A 233 -0.32 14.96 -3.32
CA TYR A 233 0.92 15.62 -3.76
C TYR A 233 0.73 16.68 -4.84
N LEU A 234 -0.28 17.56 -4.64
CA LEU A 234 -0.52 18.67 -5.54
C LEU A 234 0.48 19.80 -5.27
N THR A 235 1.14 20.27 -6.31
CA THR A 235 2.02 21.43 -6.28
C THR A 235 1.58 22.47 -7.30
N ARG A 236 1.99 23.72 -7.12
CA ARG A 236 1.75 24.75 -8.12
C ARG A 236 2.63 24.45 -9.33
N GLY A 237 2.02 24.43 -10.51
CA GLY A 237 2.72 24.30 -11.78
C GLY A 237 3.43 25.58 -12.19
N ARG A 238 4.10 25.55 -13.34
CA ARG A 238 4.84 26.70 -13.91
C ARG A 238 3.97 27.91 -14.18
N HIS A 239 2.68 27.71 -14.44
CA HIS A 239 1.72 28.80 -14.60
C HIS A 239 0.95 29.05 -13.30
N PRO A 240 0.63 30.30 -12.94
CA PRO A 240 0.01 30.68 -11.66
C PRO A 240 -1.30 29.96 -11.33
N LEU A 241 -2.04 29.51 -12.35
CA LEU A 241 -3.32 28.81 -12.22
C LEU A 241 -3.23 27.31 -12.53
N SER A 242 -2.03 26.78 -12.79
CA SER A 242 -1.84 25.36 -13.06
C SER A 242 -1.44 24.62 -11.77
N TRP A 243 -1.92 23.38 -11.67
CA TRP A 243 -1.54 22.45 -10.61
C TRP A 243 -0.89 21.23 -11.25
N GLU A 244 0.24 20.83 -10.72
CA GLU A 244 0.96 19.65 -11.16
C GLU A 244 0.96 18.60 -10.01
N ARG A 245 1.09 17.36 -10.38
CA ARG A 245 1.23 16.29 -9.40
C ARG A 245 2.70 15.96 -9.23
N TRP A 246 3.29 16.48 -8.18
CA TRP A 246 4.70 16.27 -7.84
C TRP A 246 5.06 14.78 -7.77
N LEU A 247 4.15 13.94 -7.25
CA LEU A 247 4.38 12.51 -7.09
C LEU A 247 4.71 11.79 -8.41
N ASP A 248 4.15 12.23 -9.53
CA ASP A 248 4.40 11.61 -10.83
C ASP A 248 5.86 11.76 -11.25
N GLY A 249 6.42 12.95 -11.08
CA GLY A 249 7.86 13.20 -11.30
C GLY A 249 8.75 12.48 -10.30
N ALA A 250 8.35 12.47 -9.03
CA ALA A 250 9.09 11.80 -7.97
C ALA A 250 9.17 10.28 -8.19
N ILE A 251 8.06 9.63 -8.60
CA ILE A 251 8.06 8.19 -8.91
C ILE A 251 9.03 7.89 -10.05
N SER A 252 9.02 8.68 -11.13
CA SER A 252 9.93 8.50 -12.26
C SER A 252 11.40 8.67 -11.82
N HIS A 253 11.68 9.69 -11.04
CA HIS A 253 13.03 9.97 -10.50
C HIS A 253 13.53 8.81 -9.63
N TYR A 254 12.77 8.42 -8.62
CA TYR A 254 13.18 7.34 -7.70
C TYR A 254 13.22 5.97 -8.35
N MET A 255 12.43 5.71 -9.38
CA MET A 255 12.56 4.49 -10.16
C MET A 255 13.93 4.42 -10.86
N HIS A 256 14.41 5.53 -11.44
CA HIS A 256 15.73 5.60 -12.05
C HIS A 256 16.85 5.43 -11.03
N GLU A 257 16.76 6.07 -9.86
CA GLU A 257 17.76 5.95 -8.79
C GLU A 257 17.85 4.52 -8.27
N LEU A 258 16.70 3.87 -7.94
CA LEU A 258 16.67 2.47 -7.49
C LEU A 258 17.33 1.53 -8.51
N LEU A 259 17.02 1.69 -9.80
CA LEU A 259 17.61 0.84 -10.83
C LEU A 259 19.09 1.10 -11.06
N ALA A 260 19.58 2.32 -10.81
CA ALA A 260 21.01 2.63 -10.85
C ALA A 260 21.73 1.97 -9.67
N GLU A 261 21.16 2.03 -8.46
CA GLU A 261 21.70 1.37 -7.25
C GLU A 261 21.80 -0.15 -7.42
N MET A 262 20.82 -0.77 -8.08
CA MET A 262 20.81 -2.22 -8.34
C MET A 262 21.88 -2.69 -9.35
N LYS A 263 22.51 -1.76 -10.08
CA LYS A 263 23.56 -2.07 -11.07
C LYS A 263 24.96 -1.91 -10.51
N SER A 264 25.08 -1.21 -9.36
CA SER A 264 26.35 -0.97 -8.67
C SER A 264 26.69 -2.14 -7.72
#